data_999866f7665d1f470e3442607b46a423
#
_entry.id   999866f7665d1f470e3442607b46a423
#
_cell.length_a   1.000
_cell.length_b   1.000
_cell.length_c   1.000
_cell.angle_alpha   90.00
_cell.angle_beta   90.00
_cell.angle_gamma   90.00
#
_symmetry.space_group_name_H-M   'P 1'
#
loop_
_entity.id
_entity.type
_entity.pdbx_description
1 polymer ?
#
loop_
_entity_poly.entity_id
_entity_poly.type
_entity_poly.pdbx_seq_one_letter_code
_entity_poly.pdbx_strand_id
1 'polypeptide(L)' 'MTLIDTLEYFIDDQRGRLQDIEWEIREETNYDDEGHQERMNDFCEQYDEHVERLEDLKQIKSILEAQS' A
#
# COMPACT_ATOMS: atom_id res chain seq x y z
N MET A 1 7.64 -2.72 23.59
CA MET A 1 7.11 -2.24 22.30
C MET A 1 5.93 -1.31 22.56
N THR A 2 5.99 -0.11 22.04
CA THR A 2 4.90 0.87 22.20
C THR A 2 3.88 0.71 21.09
N LEU A 3 2.72 1.33 21.27
CA LEU A 3 1.68 1.35 20.24
C LEU A 3 2.18 2.04 18.96
N ILE A 4 2.98 3.09 19.11
CA ILE A 4 3.58 3.79 17.97
C ILE A 4 4.53 2.88 17.20
N ASP A 5 5.36 2.10 17.91
CA ASP A 5 6.25 1.12 17.26
C ASP A 5 5.47 0.09 16.44
N THR A 6 4.34 -0.38 16.99
CA THR A 6 3.47 -1.32 16.29
C THR A 6 2.90 -0.68 15.03
N LEU A 7 2.46 0.56 15.11
CA LEU A 7 1.94 1.29 13.95
C LEU A 7 3.01 1.49 12.89
N GLU A 8 4.23 1.83 13.29
CA GLU A 8 5.35 1.97 12.35
C GLU A 8 5.64 0.68 11.61
N TYR A 9 5.56 -0.44 12.31
CA TYR A 9 5.71 -1.76 11.69
C TYR A 9 4.64 -1.97 10.61
N PHE A 10 3.38 -1.69 10.90
CA PHE A 10 2.30 -1.83 9.92
C PHE A 10 2.45 -0.86 8.75
N ILE A 11 2.90 0.36 9.01
CA ILE A 11 3.16 1.34 7.95
C ILE A 11 4.24 0.83 7.00
N ASP A 12 5.33 0.30 7.54
CA ASP A 12 6.41 -0.25 6.73
C ASP A 12 5.94 -1.47 5.92
N ASP A 13 5.11 -2.33 6.53
CA ASP A 13 4.53 -3.48 5.85
C ASP A 13 3.68 -3.03 4.65
N GLN A 14 2.84 -2.02 4.82
CA GLN A 14 2.03 -1.50 3.73
C GLN A 14 2.87 -0.87 2.63
N ARG A 15 3.94 -0.15 2.99
CA ARG A 15 4.87 0.40 2.00
C ARG A 15 5.51 -0.68 1.16
N GLY A 16 5.92 -1.79 1.81
CA GLY A 16 6.48 -2.92 1.11
C GLY A 16 5.51 -3.53 0.11
N ARG A 17 4.25 -3.68 0.52
CA ARG A 17 3.20 -4.21 -0.36
C ARG A 17 2.93 -3.28 -1.54
N LEU A 18 2.96 -1.97 -1.31
CA LEU A 18 2.79 -1.00 -2.38
C LEU A 18 3.94 -1.08 -3.40
N GLN A 19 5.16 -1.25 -2.94
CA GLN A 19 6.31 -1.43 -3.82
C GLN A 19 6.17 -2.68 -4.68
N ASP A 20 5.71 -3.78 -4.09
CA ASP A 20 5.48 -5.03 -4.81
C ASP A 20 4.42 -4.86 -5.89
N ILE A 21 3.32 -4.17 -5.56
CA ILE A 21 2.25 -3.91 -6.53
C ILE A 21 2.75 -3.00 -7.64
N GLU A 22 3.51 -1.96 -7.31
CA GLU A 22 4.11 -1.07 -8.32
C GLU A 22 4.99 -1.85 -9.29
N TRP A 23 5.77 -2.79 -8.77
CA TRP A 23 6.63 -3.63 -9.59
C TRP A 23 5.80 -4.51 -10.52
N GLU A 24 4.73 -5.12 -10.00
CA GLU A 24 3.81 -5.95 -10.79
C GLU A 24 3.13 -5.14 -11.88
N ILE A 25 2.70 -3.91 -11.58
CA ILE A 25 2.12 -3.01 -12.59
C ILE A 25 3.14 -2.70 -13.68
N ARG A 26 4.38 -2.43 -13.30
CA ARG A 26 5.45 -2.13 -14.23
C ARG A 26 5.75 -3.30 -15.15
N GLU A 27 5.76 -4.52 -14.59
CA GLU A 27 5.94 -5.75 -15.37
C GLU A 27 4.77 -5.97 -16.32
N GLU A 28 3.54 -5.75 -15.83
CA GLU A 28 2.34 -5.97 -16.63
C GLU A 28 2.27 -5.02 -17.82
N THR A 29 2.81 -3.80 -17.71
CA THR A 29 2.80 -2.86 -18.84
C THR A 29 3.67 -3.32 -20.01
N ASN A 30 4.54 -4.32 -19.79
CA ASN A 30 5.35 -4.92 -20.84
C ASN A 30 4.59 -6.00 -21.63
N TYR A 31 3.41 -6.39 -21.18
CA TYR A 31 2.57 -7.39 -21.83
C TYR A 31 1.38 -6.70 -22.49
N ASP A 32 1.04 -7.15 -23.68
CA ASP A 32 -0.08 -6.59 -24.44
C ASP A 32 -0.92 -7.76 -24.96
N ASP A 33 -1.63 -8.42 -24.04
CA ASP A 33 -2.51 -9.55 -24.37
C ASP A 33 -3.95 -9.26 -23.95
N GLU A 34 -4.86 -10.19 -24.19
CA GLU A 34 -6.29 -10.03 -23.94
C GLU A 34 -6.62 -9.79 -22.46
N GLY A 35 -5.85 -10.38 -21.55
CA GLY A 35 -6.10 -10.23 -20.11
C GLY A 35 -5.42 -9.04 -19.47
N HIS A 36 -4.66 -8.27 -20.25
CA HIS A 36 -3.86 -7.15 -19.71
C HIS A 36 -4.71 -6.13 -18.96
N GLN A 37 -5.81 -5.70 -19.54
CA GLN A 37 -6.65 -4.65 -18.97
C GLN A 37 -7.26 -5.10 -17.63
N GLU A 38 -7.72 -6.33 -17.54
CA GLU A 38 -8.30 -6.88 -16.31
C GLU A 38 -7.25 -6.95 -15.21
N ARG A 39 -6.05 -7.45 -15.54
CA ARG A 39 -4.97 -7.53 -14.57
C ARG A 39 -4.54 -6.16 -14.06
N MET A 40 -4.45 -5.18 -14.97
CA MET A 40 -4.12 -3.81 -14.61
C MET A 40 -5.18 -3.21 -13.69
N ASN A 41 -6.46 -3.44 -13.97
CA ASN A 41 -7.55 -2.98 -13.12
C ASN A 41 -7.46 -3.57 -11.71
N ASP A 42 -7.17 -4.87 -11.60
CA ASP A 42 -7.01 -5.54 -10.31
C ASP A 42 -5.83 -4.95 -9.52
N PHE A 43 -4.71 -4.75 -10.18
CA PHE A 43 -3.53 -4.16 -9.53
C PHE A 43 -3.80 -2.73 -9.06
N CYS A 44 -4.49 -1.94 -9.86
CA CYS A 44 -4.86 -0.58 -9.49
C CYS A 44 -5.80 -0.56 -8.28
N GLU A 45 -6.77 -1.47 -8.23
CA GLU A 45 -7.67 -1.61 -7.08
C GLU A 45 -6.89 -1.96 -5.81
N GLN A 46 -6.00 -2.94 -5.90
CA GLN A 46 -5.17 -3.33 -4.76
C GLN A 46 -4.29 -2.19 -4.30
N TYR A 47 -3.70 -1.46 -5.24
CA TYR A 47 -2.86 -0.30 -4.93
C TYR A 47 -3.65 0.75 -4.15
N ASP A 48 -4.83 1.10 -4.62
CA ASP A 48 -5.70 2.09 -3.97
C ASP A 48 -6.08 1.65 -2.55
N GLU A 49 -6.43 0.38 -2.34
CA GLU A 49 -6.76 -0.15 -1.02
C GLU A 49 -5.58 -0.01 -0.06
N HIS A 50 -4.38 -0.35 -0.51
CA HIS A 50 -3.20 -0.25 0.35
C HIS A 50 -2.80 1.19 0.62
N VAL A 51 -3.00 2.10 -0.34
CA VAL A 51 -2.78 3.53 -0.13
C VAL A 51 -3.72 4.05 0.96
N GLU A 52 -5.00 3.69 0.90
CA GLU A 52 -5.97 4.10 1.91
C GLU A 52 -5.58 3.60 3.30
N ARG A 53 -5.19 2.33 3.41
CA ARG A 53 -4.74 1.76 4.69
C ARG A 53 -3.50 2.47 5.22
N LEU A 54 -2.56 2.77 4.34
CA LEU A 54 -1.36 3.48 4.74
C LEU A 54 -1.68 4.88 5.27
N GLU A 55 -2.58 5.60 4.59
CA GLU A 55 -3.02 6.92 5.01
C GLU A 55 -3.70 6.88 6.38
N ASP A 56 -4.58 5.91 6.59
CA ASP A 56 -5.26 5.72 7.86
C ASP A 56 -4.27 5.44 8.99
N LEU A 57 -3.29 4.56 8.75
CA LEU A 57 -2.27 4.25 9.73
C LEU A 57 -1.42 5.46 10.08
N LYS A 58 -1.05 6.25 9.09
CA LYS A 58 -0.30 7.49 9.31
C LYS A 58 -1.09 8.49 10.13
N GLN A 59 -2.38 8.59 9.87
CA GLN A 59 -3.27 9.48 10.60
C GLN A 59 -3.38 9.06 12.07
N ILE A 60 -3.58 7.78 12.33
CA ILE A 60 -3.63 7.23 13.69
C ILE A 60 -2.32 7.52 14.42
N LYS A 61 -1.20 7.28 13.78
CA LYS A 61 0.12 7.55 14.35
C LYS A 61 0.26 9.02 14.73
N SER A 62 -0.13 9.92 13.84
CA SER A 62 -0.07 11.36 14.07
C SER A 62 -0.91 11.78 15.29
N ILE A 63 -2.11 11.21 15.42
CA ILE A 63 -2.99 11.48 16.57
C ILE A 63 -2.32 11.02 17.87
N LEU A 64 -1.76 9.82 17.88
CA LEU A 64 -1.08 9.29 19.07
C LEU A 64 0.14 10.10 19.45
N GLU A 65 0.92 10.55 18.48
CA GLU A 65 2.08 11.39 18.73
C GLU A 65 1.68 12.74 19.33
N ALA A 66 0.56 13.29 18.88
CA ALA A 66 0.06 14.57 19.37
C ALA A 66 -0.44 14.47 20.82
N GLN A 67 -0.82 13.27 21.27
CA GLN A 67 -1.32 13.05 22.63
C GLN A 67 -0.23 12.68 23.64
N SER A 68 0.97 12.41 23.19
CA SER A 68 2.06 11.97 24.06
C SER A 68 2.92 13.11 24.61
#